data_d28302f6cf75a9736892491c0aa17092
#
_entry.id   d28302f6cf75a9736892491c0aa17092
#
_cell.length_a   1.000
_cell.length_b   1.000
_cell.length_c   1.000
_cell.angle_alpha   90.00
_cell.angle_beta   90.00
_cell.angle_gamma   90.00
#
_symmetry.space_group_name_H-M   'P 1'
#
loop_
_entity.id
_entity.type
_entity.pdbx_description
1 polymer ?
#
loop_
_entity_poly.entity_id
_entity_poly.type
_entity_poly.pdbx_seq_one_letter_code
_entity_poly.pdbx_strand_id
1 'polypeptide(L)'
;MNETEIRRLSELRALLEGFAARHAATHAASAPDTLGRLRLVLRRLSKAARARDYTAFRQSDFELHETMIAMAAVPLLHEAWITVWNGLIEFHEKGFEDCFPDVRVLGEEHEYLVETISLGDPAAAEDAARSHIEAVWYRLAEQHDPAGARGADALQLATAHIAFRMHCPLRLTEVAQKVAFTSPGNLSRLFRQHHGVSFQGYLQKVRLEKAAELLRSTRLPVARIARRVGYRDVSRFGQHFKRLFRAAPSAYRQSPWQ
;
A
#
# COMPACT_ATOMS: atom_id res chain seq x y z
N MET A 1 16.67 -18.89 2.86
CA MET A 1 15.25 -19.19 2.51
C MET A 1 15.07 -19.18 1.00
N ASN A 2 14.15 -20.00 0.47
CA ASN A 2 13.74 -19.95 -0.93
C ASN A 2 12.65 -18.88 -1.17
N GLU A 3 12.38 -18.56 -2.44
CA GLU A 3 11.40 -17.51 -2.81
C GLU A 3 9.98 -17.78 -2.25
N THR A 4 9.54 -19.05 -2.27
CA THR A 4 8.22 -19.42 -1.73
C THR A 4 8.12 -19.19 -0.22
N GLU A 5 9.19 -19.45 0.52
CA GLU A 5 9.25 -19.21 1.97
C GLU A 5 9.23 -17.72 2.28
N ILE A 6 10.02 -16.93 1.55
CA ILE A 6 10.04 -15.46 1.67
C ILE A 6 8.66 -14.87 1.40
N ARG A 7 8.00 -15.34 0.34
CA ARG A 7 6.64 -14.92 0.00
C ARG A 7 5.66 -15.19 1.13
N ARG A 8 5.64 -16.41 1.65
CA ARG A 8 4.73 -16.80 2.75
C ARG A 8 4.98 -15.98 4.01
N LEU A 9 6.26 -15.70 4.35
CA LEU A 9 6.59 -14.83 5.47
C LEU A 9 6.17 -13.38 5.23
N SER A 10 6.30 -12.87 4.01
CA SER A 10 5.83 -11.53 3.66
C SER A 10 4.31 -11.41 3.70
N GLU A 11 3.57 -12.44 3.25
CA GLU A 11 2.12 -12.53 3.39
C GLU A 11 1.71 -12.56 4.88
N LEU A 12 2.41 -13.34 5.71
CA LEU A 12 2.17 -13.37 7.16
C LEU A 12 2.48 -12.02 7.82
N ARG A 13 3.58 -11.36 7.43
CA ARG A 13 3.91 -10.01 7.88
C ARG A 13 2.79 -9.02 7.53
N ALA A 14 2.28 -9.05 6.30
CA ALA A 14 1.18 -8.20 5.86
C ALA A 14 -0.10 -8.41 6.69
N LEU A 15 -0.40 -9.66 7.07
CA LEU A 15 -1.54 -9.98 7.95
C LEU A 15 -1.34 -9.42 9.36
N LEU A 16 -0.16 -9.64 9.98
CA LEU A 16 0.14 -9.16 11.32
C LEU A 16 0.13 -7.62 11.40
N GLU A 17 0.77 -6.97 10.43
CA GLU A 17 0.83 -5.51 10.40
C GLU A 17 -0.51 -4.87 10.02
N GLY A 18 -1.29 -5.48 9.14
CA GLY A 18 -2.65 -5.03 8.84
C GLY A 18 -3.55 -5.12 10.07
N PHE A 19 -3.50 -6.24 10.79
CA PHE A 19 -4.21 -6.41 12.05
C PHE A 19 -3.76 -5.37 13.09
N ALA A 20 -2.45 -5.14 13.25
CA ALA A 20 -1.90 -4.15 14.16
C ALA A 20 -2.37 -2.73 13.82
N ALA A 21 -2.28 -2.31 12.55
CA ALA A 21 -2.70 -0.99 12.10
C ALA A 21 -4.19 -0.73 12.35
N ARG A 22 -5.02 -1.76 12.14
CA ARG A 22 -6.45 -1.70 12.45
C ARG A 22 -6.71 -1.39 13.92
N HIS A 23 -6.04 -2.10 14.84
CA HIS A 23 -6.17 -1.90 16.28
C HIS A 23 -5.52 -0.59 16.72
N ALA A 24 -4.35 -0.23 16.20
CA ALA A 24 -3.71 1.05 16.45
C ALA A 24 -4.63 2.23 16.08
N ALA A 25 -5.32 2.16 14.95
CA ALA A 25 -6.30 3.18 14.55
C ALA A 25 -7.50 3.26 15.51
N THR A 26 -7.95 2.13 16.03
CA THR A 26 -9.03 2.09 17.04
C THR A 26 -8.60 2.79 18.34
N HIS A 27 -7.34 2.63 18.73
CA HIS A 27 -6.79 3.21 19.97
C HIS A 27 -6.20 4.62 19.79
N ALA A 28 -6.13 5.15 18.58
CA ALA A 28 -5.44 6.42 18.29
C ALA A 28 -5.92 7.60 19.15
N ALA A 29 -7.23 7.71 19.37
CA ALA A 29 -7.81 8.78 20.18
C ALA A 29 -7.54 8.62 21.69
N SER A 30 -7.37 7.40 22.18
CA SER A 30 -7.13 7.09 23.60
C SER A 30 -5.66 6.98 23.98
N ALA A 31 -4.75 6.98 23.01
CA ALA A 31 -3.31 6.84 23.21
C ALA A 31 -2.51 7.99 22.53
N PRO A 32 -2.72 9.26 22.93
CA PRO A 32 -2.13 10.42 22.28
C PRO A 32 -0.60 10.43 22.32
N ASP A 33 0.02 9.92 23.39
CA ASP A 33 1.48 9.87 23.54
C ASP A 33 2.10 8.89 22.56
N THR A 34 1.50 7.70 22.40
CA THR A 34 1.97 6.69 21.46
C THR A 34 1.77 7.16 20.01
N LEU A 35 0.65 7.81 19.71
CA LEU A 35 0.42 8.45 18.42
C LEU A 35 1.43 9.58 18.16
N GLY A 36 1.77 10.36 19.20
CA GLY A 36 2.82 11.39 19.15
C GLY A 36 4.18 10.78 18.79
N ARG A 37 4.53 9.64 19.41
CA ARG A 37 5.75 8.87 19.09
C ARG A 37 5.75 8.40 17.64
N LEU A 38 4.66 7.79 17.18
CA LEU A 38 4.52 7.31 15.80
C LEU A 38 4.76 8.43 14.79
N ARG A 39 4.17 9.61 15.03
CA ARG A 39 4.38 10.81 14.19
C ARG A 39 5.82 11.33 14.25
N LEU A 40 6.50 11.22 15.40
CA LEU A 40 7.90 11.62 15.54
C LEU A 40 8.81 10.71 14.71
N VAL A 41 8.59 9.39 14.78
CA VAL A 41 9.34 8.40 13.99
C VAL A 41 9.13 8.64 12.50
N LEU A 42 7.87 8.88 12.07
CA LEU A 42 7.56 9.23 10.69
C LEU A 42 8.35 10.45 10.19
N ARG A 43 8.47 11.51 11.01
CA ARG A 43 9.27 12.69 10.61
C ARG A 43 10.73 12.36 10.39
N ARG A 44 11.32 11.47 11.21
CA ARG A 44 12.71 10.99 11.02
C ARG A 44 12.84 10.18 9.75
N LEU A 45 11.92 9.26 9.52
CA LEU A 45 11.85 8.44 8.31
C LEU A 45 11.74 9.30 7.05
N SER A 46 10.79 10.25 7.02
CA SER A 46 10.61 11.17 5.88
C SER A 46 11.84 12.06 5.64
N LYS A 47 12.55 12.46 6.71
CA LYS A 47 13.82 13.20 6.59
C LYS A 47 14.91 12.33 5.96
N ALA A 48 15.07 11.11 6.44
CA ALA A 48 16.04 10.14 5.89
C ALA A 48 15.75 9.82 4.42
N ALA A 49 14.47 9.62 4.07
CA ALA A 49 14.04 9.38 2.70
C ALA A 49 14.41 10.53 1.75
N ARG A 50 14.19 11.78 2.17
CA ARG A 50 14.55 12.97 1.38
C ARG A 50 16.06 13.12 1.21
N ALA A 51 16.83 12.77 2.25
CA ALA A 51 18.29 12.81 2.24
C ALA A 51 18.91 11.61 1.49
N ARG A 52 18.13 10.60 1.12
CA ARG A 52 18.58 9.30 0.60
C ARG A 52 19.55 8.60 1.55
N ASP A 53 19.35 8.79 2.85
CA ASP A 53 20.08 8.08 3.90
C ASP A 53 19.40 6.75 4.18
N TYR A 54 19.83 5.73 3.46
CA TYR A 54 19.22 4.39 3.52
C TYR A 54 19.39 3.73 4.90
N THR A 55 20.49 3.99 5.57
CA THR A 55 20.74 3.46 6.92
C THR A 55 19.78 4.06 7.93
N ALA A 56 19.68 5.39 7.99
CA ALA A 56 18.73 6.08 8.86
C ALA A 56 17.27 5.79 8.48
N PHE A 57 16.98 5.58 7.19
CA PHE A 57 15.67 5.19 6.71
C PHE A 57 15.27 3.83 7.27
N ARG A 58 16.07 2.77 7.08
CA ARG A 58 15.79 1.41 7.57
C ARG A 58 15.61 1.35 9.08
N GLN A 59 16.44 2.09 9.82
CA GLN A 59 16.31 2.18 11.27
C GLN A 59 14.98 2.83 11.70
N SER A 60 14.59 3.91 11.03
CA SER A 60 13.32 4.59 11.29
C SER A 60 12.12 3.77 10.82
N ASP A 61 12.27 2.99 9.74
CA ASP A 61 11.28 2.06 9.21
C ASP A 61 10.93 0.98 10.24
N PHE A 62 11.95 0.31 10.75
CA PHE A 62 11.77 -0.67 11.83
C PHE A 62 11.04 -0.06 13.04
N GLU A 63 11.52 1.09 13.54
CA GLU A 63 10.93 1.74 14.70
C GLU A 63 9.47 2.19 14.47
N LEU A 64 9.14 2.59 13.24
CA LEU A 64 7.77 2.97 12.88
C LEU A 64 6.82 1.77 12.96
N HIS A 65 7.21 0.66 12.33
CA HIS A 65 6.42 -0.58 12.35
C HIS A 65 6.32 -1.13 13.79
N GLU A 66 7.42 -1.18 14.55
CA GLU A 66 7.41 -1.59 15.95
C GLU A 66 6.49 -0.72 16.81
N THR A 67 6.53 0.61 16.62
CA THR A 67 5.66 1.54 17.35
C THR A 67 4.19 1.29 17.01
N MET A 68 3.87 1.02 15.75
CA MET A 68 2.51 0.67 15.32
C MET A 68 2.04 -0.65 15.95
N ILE A 69 2.90 -1.67 15.96
CA ILE A 69 2.62 -2.98 16.60
C ILE A 69 2.34 -2.79 18.10
N ALA A 70 3.18 -2.02 18.79
CA ALA A 70 2.98 -1.71 20.22
C ALA A 70 1.68 -0.95 20.48
N MET A 71 1.31 -0.03 19.59
CA MET A 71 0.07 0.77 19.69
C MET A 71 -1.20 -0.09 19.54
N ALA A 72 -1.12 -1.25 18.90
CA ALA A 72 -2.24 -2.18 18.81
C ALA A 72 -2.66 -2.74 20.16
N ALA A 73 -1.77 -2.76 21.16
CA ALA A 73 -1.99 -3.24 22.53
C ALA A 73 -2.55 -4.69 22.59
N VAL A 74 -2.09 -5.56 21.68
CA VAL A 74 -2.50 -6.96 21.59
C VAL A 74 -1.41 -7.86 22.18
N PRO A 75 -1.72 -8.69 23.19
CA PRO A 75 -0.73 -9.61 23.77
C PRO A 75 -0.11 -10.53 22.71
N LEU A 76 1.20 -10.79 22.84
CA LEU A 76 2.00 -11.66 21.97
C LEU A 76 2.13 -11.19 20.48
N LEU A 77 1.50 -10.09 20.10
CA LEU A 77 1.58 -9.60 18.72
C LEU A 77 3.00 -9.15 18.36
N HIS A 78 3.68 -8.49 19.30
CA HIS A 78 5.06 -8.04 19.11
C HIS A 78 6.01 -9.22 18.90
N GLU A 79 5.90 -10.26 19.72
CA GLU A 79 6.73 -11.47 19.63
C GLU A 79 6.51 -12.21 18.30
N ALA A 80 5.27 -12.32 17.86
CA ALA A 80 4.94 -12.92 16.56
C ALA A 80 5.52 -12.10 15.41
N TRP A 81 5.33 -10.77 15.45
CA TRP A 81 5.81 -9.85 14.43
C TRP A 81 7.34 -9.83 14.35
N ILE A 82 8.05 -9.71 15.49
CA ILE A 82 9.52 -9.65 15.48
C ILE A 82 10.15 -10.96 14.98
N THR A 83 9.51 -12.11 15.24
CA THR A 83 9.93 -13.39 14.71
C THR A 83 9.86 -13.40 13.18
N VAL A 84 8.77 -12.93 12.61
CA VAL A 84 8.60 -12.83 11.15
C VAL A 84 9.53 -11.78 10.56
N TRP A 85 9.68 -10.62 11.21
CA TRP A 85 10.61 -9.57 10.79
C TRP A 85 12.04 -10.08 10.68
N ASN A 86 12.54 -10.75 11.75
CA ASN A 86 13.89 -11.32 11.78
C ASN A 86 14.09 -12.40 10.72
N GLY A 87 13.04 -13.17 10.41
CA GLY A 87 13.06 -14.13 9.30
C GLY A 87 13.24 -13.50 7.93
N LEU A 88 12.87 -12.24 7.77
CA LEU A 88 12.97 -11.50 6.50
C LEU A 88 14.16 -10.53 6.44
N ILE A 89 14.95 -10.36 7.53
CA ILE A 89 15.94 -9.31 7.64
C ILE A 89 17.02 -9.38 6.55
N GLU A 90 17.57 -10.57 6.30
CA GLU A 90 18.58 -10.77 5.25
C GLU A 90 18.05 -10.46 3.85
N PHE A 91 16.78 -10.76 3.62
CA PHE A 91 16.10 -10.48 2.36
C PHE A 91 15.90 -8.97 2.17
N HIS A 92 15.50 -8.25 3.22
CA HIS A 92 15.33 -6.80 3.18
C HIS A 92 16.67 -6.04 3.09
N GLU A 93 17.77 -6.60 3.60
CA GLU A 93 19.07 -5.93 3.54
C GLU A 93 19.78 -6.09 2.20
N LYS A 94 19.61 -7.25 1.56
CA LYS A 94 20.23 -7.54 0.26
C LYS A 94 19.50 -6.80 -0.85
N GLY A 95 20.18 -5.85 -1.49
CA GLY A 95 19.69 -5.14 -2.67
C GLY A 95 18.62 -4.07 -2.39
N PHE A 96 18.40 -3.68 -1.13
CA PHE A 96 17.40 -2.67 -0.80
C PHE A 96 17.61 -1.36 -1.56
N GLU A 97 18.83 -0.87 -1.69
CA GLU A 97 19.16 0.37 -2.40
C GLU A 97 18.91 0.24 -3.91
N ASP A 98 19.17 -0.94 -4.47
CA ASP A 98 18.93 -1.25 -5.87
C ASP A 98 17.44 -1.38 -6.17
N CYS A 99 16.67 -1.98 -5.22
CA CYS A 99 15.20 -2.08 -5.33
C CYS A 99 14.50 -0.74 -5.18
N PHE A 100 15.06 0.16 -4.39
CA PHE A 100 14.48 1.45 -4.07
C PHE A 100 15.45 2.60 -4.36
N PRO A 101 15.82 2.84 -5.63
CA PRO A 101 16.72 3.93 -6.00
C PRO A 101 16.13 5.31 -5.64
N ASP A 102 14.82 5.39 -5.43
CA ASP A 102 14.12 6.55 -4.87
C ASP A 102 13.30 6.14 -3.64
N VAL A 103 13.94 6.07 -2.48
CA VAL A 103 13.33 5.70 -1.21
C VAL A 103 12.24 6.69 -0.73
N ARG A 104 12.11 7.86 -1.37
CA ARG A 104 11.03 8.83 -1.08
C ARG A 104 9.64 8.23 -1.35
N VAL A 105 9.54 7.32 -2.31
CA VAL A 105 8.29 6.59 -2.58
C VAL A 105 7.83 5.82 -1.34
N LEU A 106 8.75 5.12 -0.67
CA LEU A 106 8.43 4.43 0.59
C LEU A 106 8.10 5.41 1.71
N GLY A 107 8.80 6.54 1.79
CA GLY A 107 8.49 7.58 2.77
C GLY A 107 7.05 8.09 2.66
N GLU A 108 6.57 8.34 1.45
CA GLU A 108 5.18 8.74 1.19
C GLU A 108 4.16 7.64 1.53
N GLU A 109 4.55 6.37 1.36
CA GLU A 109 3.74 5.22 1.75
C GLU A 109 3.52 5.18 3.26
N HIS A 110 4.56 5.40 4.04
CA HIS A 110 4.47 5.48 5.49
C HIS A 110 3.69 6.72 5.98
N GLU A 111 3.80 7.86 5.27
CA GLU A 111 2.96 9.04 5.55
C GLU A 111 1.48 8.70 5.46
N TYR A 112 1.06 7.97 4.43
CA TYR A 112 -0.33 7.54 4.27
C TYR A 112 -0.77 6.54 5.36
N LEU A 113 0.08 5.57 5.71
CA LEU A 113 -0.21 4.61 6.79
C LEU A 113 -0.46 5.34 8.12
N VAL A 114 0.44 6.24 8.51
CA VAL A 114 0.31 6.99 9.77
C VAL A 114 -0.87 7.96 9.74
N GLU A 115 -1.20 8.53 8.57
CA GLU A 115 -2.39 9.35 8.40
C GLU A 115 -3.67 8.55 8.69
N THR A 116 -3.81 7.36 8.11
CA THR A 116 -5.00 6.51 8.31
C THR A 116 -5.17 6.08 9.77
N ILE A 117 -4.08 5.75 10.45
CA ILE A 117 -4.07 5.47 11.89
C ILE A 117 -4.50 6.71 12.67
N SER A 118 -3.93 7.88 12.33
CA SER A 118 -4.22 9.15 13.03
C SER A 118 -5.67 9.61 12.87
N LEU A 119 -6.32 9.26 11.76
CA LEU A 119 -7.73 9.55 11.51
C LEU A 119 -8.68 8.59 12.25
N GLY A 120 -8.14 7.56 12.90
CA GLY A 120 -8.94 6.55 13.59
C GLY A 120 -9.84 5.77 12.63
N ASP A 121 -9.37 5.45 11.42
CA ASP A 121 -10.11 4.65 10.44
C ASP A 121 -9.49 3.23 10.36
N PRO A 122 -10.02 2.25 11.10
CA PRO A 122 -9.41 0.93 11.23
C PRO A 122 -9.29 0.18 9.90
N ALA A 123 -10.31 0.29 9.03
CA ALA A 123 -10.31 -0.40 7.74
C ALA A 123 -9.29 0.22 6.77
N ALA A 124 -9.10 1.56 6.84
CA ALA A 124 -8.07 2.23 6.06
C ALA A 124 -6.67 1.87 6.51
N ALA A 125 -6.46 1.85 7.81
CA ALA A 125 -5.17 1.56 8.38
C ALA A 125 -4.74 0.12 8.07
N GLU A 126 -5.66 -0.86 8.20
CA GLU A 126 -5.42 -2.24 7.81
C GLU A 126 -5.03 -2.37 6.33
N ASP A 127 -5.80 -1.73 5.45
CA ASP A 127 -5.54 -1.75 4.02
C ASP A 127 -4.22 -1.08 3.65
N ALA A 128 -3.91 0.06 4.29
CA ALA A 128 -2.64 0.77 4.07
C ALA A 128 -1.43 -0.08 4.47
N ALA A 129 -1.47 -0.70 5.65
CA ALA A 129 -0.38 -1.55 6.13
C ALA A 129 -0.16 -2.77 5.25
N ARG A 130 -1.23 -3.52 4.94
CA ARG A 130 -1.14 -4.72 4.09
C ARG A 130 -0.60 -4.41 2.71
N SER A 131 -1.18 -3.41 2.06
CA SER A 131 -0.74 -3.01 0.70
C SER A 131 0.70 -2.53 0.67
N HIS A 132 1.16 -1.83 1.72
CA HIS A 132 2.54 -1.39 1.83
C HIS A 132 3.51 -2.58 1.85
N ILE A 133 3.27 -3.58 2.71
CA ILE A 133 4.12 -4.76 2.82
C ILE A 133 4.11 -5.59 1.52
N GLU A 134 2.93 -5.78 0.93
CA GLU A 134 2.79 -6.49 -0.35
C GLU A 134 3.57 -5.78 -1.47
N ALA A 135 3.51 -4.44 -1.56
CA ALA A 135 4.24 -3.66 -2.56
C ALA A 135 5.77 -3.78 -2.39
N VAL A 136 6.26 -3.74 -1.15
CA VAL A 136 7.69 -3.94 -0.83
C VAL A 136 8.14 -5.33 -1.27
N TRP A 137 7.36 -6.37 -0.92
CA TRP A 137 7.67 -7.75 -1.31
C TRP A 137 7.77 -7.91 -2.82
N TYR A 138 6.81 -7.41 -3.60
CA TYR A 138 6.83 -7.52 -5.05
C TYR A 138 8.10 -6.89 -5.65
N ARG A 139 8.52 -5.75 -5.16
CA ARG A 139 9.75 -5.09 -5.64
C ARG A 139 11.02 -5.86 -5.31
N LEU A 140 11.08 -6.48 -4.12
CA LEU A 140 12.24 -7.27 -3.69
C LEU A 140 12.31 -8.63 -4.39
N ALA A 141 11.18 -9.29 -4.61
CA ALA A 141 11.11 -10.59 -5.29
C ALA A 141 11.62 -10.52 -6.75
N GLU A 142 11.31 -9.44 -7.46
CA GLU A 142 11.74 -9.23 -8.84
C GLU A 142 13.25 -9.17 -9.02
N GLN A 143 14.01 -8.69 -8.05
CA GLN A 143 15.47 -8.63 -8.15
C GLN A 143 16.15 -9.98 -7.97
N HIS A 144 15.48 -10.95 -7.36
CA HIS A 144 16.05 -12.28 -7.10
C HIS A 144 15.87 -13.27 -8.25
N ASP A 145 15.04 -12.94 -9.27
CA ASP A 145 14.92 -13.71 -10.52
C ASP A 145 15.16 -12.85 -11.78
N PRO A 146 16.44 -12.61 -12.15
CA PRO A 146 16.78 -11.80 -13.33
C PRO A 146 16.46 -12.44 -14.68
N ALA A 147 16.17 -13.74 -14.73
CA ALA A 147 15.99 -14.47 -15.98
C ALA A 147 14.55 -14.46 -16.52
N GLY A 148 13.53 -14.36 -15.64
CA GLY A 148 12.12 -14.23 -16.01
C GLY A 148 11.65 -12.78 -16.26
N ALA A 149 12.44 -11.84 -15.80
CA ALA A 149 12.02 -10.50 -15.39
C ALA A 149 11.97 -9.41 -16.46
N ARG A 150 12.59 -9.55 -17.61
CA ARG A 150 12.83 -8.39 -18.52
C ARG A 150 11.64 -7.84 -19.30
N GLY A 151 10.46 -8.46 -19.26
CA GLY A 151 9.26 -7.97 -19.96
C GLY A 151 8.00 -7.90 -19.11
N ALA A 152 7.85 -8.78 -18.12
CA ALA A 152 6.72 -8.81 -17.19
C ALA A 152 6.87 -7.74 -16.08
N ASP A 153 8.09 -7.42 -15.72
CA ASP A 153 8.50 -6.59 -14.59
C ASP A 153 7.88 -5.21 -14.54
N ALA A 154 8.03 -4.43 -15.61
CA ALA A 154 7.56 -3.05 -15.66
C ALA A 154 6.04 -2.98 -15.42
N LEU A 155 5.29 -3.97 -15.91
CA LEU A 155 3.85 -4.02 -15.70
C LEU A 155 3.50 -4.42 -14.27
N GLN A 156 4.19 -5.40 -13.69
CA GLN A 156 3.97 -5.84 -12.32
C GLN A 156 4.28 -4.72 -11.31
N LEU A 157 5.44 -4.07 -11.46
CA LEU A 157 5.80 -2.89 -10.66
C LEU A 157 4.74 -1.79 -10.74
N ALA A 158 4.29 -1.49 -11.94
CA ALA A 158 3.27 -0.47 -12.15
C ALA A 158 1.92 -0.87 -11.55
N THR A 159 1.50 -2.14 -11.67
CA THR A 159 0.23 -2.61 -11.13
C THR A 159 0.24 -2.67 -9.60
N ALA A 160 1.33 -3.14 -8.98
CA ALA A 160 1.52 -3.11 -7.53
C ALA A 160 1.48 -1.66 -7.01
N HIS A 161 2.21 -0.75 -7.66
CA HIS A 161 2.18 0.67 -7.29
C HIS A 161 0.80 1.30 -7.43
N ILE A 162 0.06 0.97 -8.50
CA ILE A 162 -1.31 1.43 -8.67
C ILE A 162 -2.21 0.92 -7.55
N ALA A 163 -2.15 -0.36 -7.22
CA ALA A 163 -2.97 -0.96 -6.17
C ALA A 163 -2.76 -0.23 -4.85
N PHE A 164 -1.51 0.07 -4.52
CA PHE A 164 -1.15 0.79 -3.31
C PHE A 164 -1.49 2.28 -3.34
N ARG A 165 -1.16 2.96 -4.45
CA ARG A 165 -1.27 4.44 -4.60
C ARG A 165 -2.50 4.89 -5.37
N MET A 166 -3.52 4.03 -5.56
CA MET A 166 -4.72 4.37 -6.33
C MET A 166 -5.45 5.63 -5.84
N HIS A 167 -5.37 5.94 -4.54
CA HIS A 167 -5.97 7.12 -3.94
C HIS A 167 -5.28 8.43 -4.34
N CYS A 168 -4.00 8.36 -4.77
CA CYS A 168 -3.21 9.51 -5.20
C CYS A 168 -3.42 9.86 -6.69
N PRO A 169 -3.09 11.09 -7.10
CA PRO A 169 -2.96 11.41 -8.52
C PRO A 169 -1.78 10.65 -9.12
N LEU A 170 -2.03 9.67 -9.97
CA LEU A 170 -0.98 8.91 -10.65
C LEU A 170 -0.91 9.32 -12.13
N ARG A 171 0.30 9.59 -12.60
CA ARG A 171 0.59 9.89 -14.01
C ARG A 171 1.40 8.76 -14.62
N LEU A 172 1.01 8.33 -15.83
CA LEU A 172 1.71 7.27 -16.56
C LEU A 172 3.22 7.54 -16.68
N THR A 173 3.61 8.79 -16.96
CA THR A 173 5.02 9.18 -17.11
C THR A 173 5.81 9.00 -15.83
N GLU A 174 5.25 9.35 -14.68
CA GLU A 174 5.89 9.21 -13.37
C GLU A 174 6.02 7.74 -12.95
N VAL A 175 4.95 6.99 -13.12
CA VAL A 175 4.96 5.55 -12.81
C VAL A 175 5.92 4.80 -13.74
N ALA A 176 5.93 5.11 -15.03
CA ALA A 176 6.86 4.48 -15.97
C ALA A 176 8.32 4.74 -15.60
N GLN A 177 8.68 5.98 -15.32
CA GLN A 177 10.08 6.38 -15.12
C GLN A 177 10.60 6.07 -13.72
N LYS A 178 9.78 6.29 -12.67
CA LYS A 178 10.22 6.21 -11.27
C LYS A 178 9.92 4.86 -10.60
N VAL A 179 8.97 4.10 -11.15
CA VAL A 179 8.50 2.85 -10.55
C VAL A 179 8.79 1.66 -11.44
N ALA A 180 8.36 1.74 -12.70
CA ALA A 180 8.49 0.65 -13.65
C ALA A 180 9.80 0.68 -14.47
N PHE A 181 10.67 1.67 -14.24
CA PHE A 181 11.98 1.85 -14.89
C PHE A 181 11.95 1.63 -16.41
N THR A 182 10.89 2.11 -17.05
CA THR A 182 10.64 1.95 -18.49
C THR A 182 10.15 3.24 -19.12
N SER A 183 10.04 3.25 -20.45
CA SER A 183 9.45 4.40 -21.15
C SER A 183 7.93 4.44 -20.99
N PRO A 184 7.31 5.64 -20.96
CA PRO A 184 5.85 5.78 -20.91
C PRO A 184 5.14 5.07 -22.07
N GLY A 185 5.74 5.07 -23.25
CA GLY A 185 5.23 4.37 -24.44
C GLY A 185 5.20 2.85 -24.23
N ASN A 186 6.28 2.27 -23.71
CA ASN A 186 6.35 0.84 -23.42
C ASN A 186 5.34 0.45 -22.33
N LEU A 187 5.26 1.19 -21.22
CA LEU A 187 4.30 0.91 -20.17
C LEU A 187 2.84 1.01 -20.69
N SER A 188 2.54 2.03 -21.50
CA SER A 188 1.22 2.16 -22.14
C SER A 188 0.87 0.96 -23.02
N ARG A 189 1.84 0.44 -23.77
CA ARG A 189 1.67 -0.75 -24.61
C ARG A 189 1.43 -1.99 -23.75
N LEU A 190 2.18 -2.19 -22.68
CA LEU A 190 2.04 -3.31 -21.75
C LEU A 190 0.64 -3.35 -21.12
N PHE A 191 0.11 -2.21 -20.63
CA PHE A 191 -1.25 -2.15 -20.09
C PHE A 191 -2.30 -2.59 -21.12
N ARG A 192 -2.18 -2.13 -22.36
CA ARG A 192 -3.12 -2.53 -23.43
C ARG A 192 -3.02 -3.99 -23.79
N GLN A 193 -1.81 -4.54 -23.87
CA GLN A 193 -1.58 -5.95 -24.22
C GLN A 193 -2.06 -6.91 -23.14
N HIS A 194 -1.77 -6.64 -21.88
CA HIS A 194 -2.05 -7.59 -20.79
C HIS A 194 -3.40 -7.35 -20.12
N HIS A 195 -3.86 -6.11 -20.01
CA HIS A 195 -5.12 -5.78 -19.34
C HIS A 195 -6.23 -5.33 -20.30
N GLY A 196 -5.95 -5.18 -21.59
CA GLY A 196 -6.93 -4.73 -22.58
C GLY A 196 -7.37 -3.26 -22.44
N VAL A 197 -6.78 -2.50 -21.51
CA VAL A 197 -7.15 -1.13 -21.18
C VAL A 197 -5.92 -0.22 -21.09
N SER A 198 -6.14 1.10 -21.14
CA SER A 198 -5.07 2.05 -20.87
C SER A 198 -4.69 2.06 -19.37
N PHE A 199 -3.52 2.61 -19.03
CA PHE A 199 -3.10 2.88 -17.65
C PHE A 199 -4.19 3.58 -16.84
N GLN A 200 -4.81 4.64 -17.39
CA GLN A 200 -5.88 5.35 -16.69
C GLN A 200 -7.16 4.50 -16.55
N GLY A 201 -7.45 3.66 -17.54
CA GLY A 201 -8.57 2.72 -17.46
C GLY A 201 -8.35 1.68 -16.38
N TYR A 202 -7.12 1.16 -16.26
CA TYR A 202 -6.72 0.23 -15.21
C TYR A 202 -6.80 0.87 -13.82
N LEU A 203 -6.21 2.06 -13.64
CA LEU A 203 -6.30 2.82 -12.39
C LEU A 203 -7.77 3.08 -11.98
N GLN A 204 -8.60 3.44 -12.95
CA GLN A 204 -10.03 3.64 -12.71
C GLN A 204 -10.71 2.36 -12.24
N LYS A 205 -10.41 1.22 -12.88
CA LYS A 205 -10.95 -0.10 -12.51
C LYS A 205 -10.58 -0.46 -11.07
N VAL A 206 -9.30 -0.39 -10.72
CA VAL A 206 -8.78 -0.68 -9.36
C VAL A 206 -9.47 0.20 -8.30
N ARG A 207 -9.61 1.50 -8.55
CA ARG A 207 -10.33 2.43 -7.67
C ARG A 207 -11.79 2.01 -7.43
N LEU A 208 -12.47 1.61 -8.47
CA LEU A 208 -13.88 1.25 -8.38
C LEU A 208 -14.09 -0.12 -7.72
N GLU A 209 -13.20 -1.08 -7.95
CA GLU A 209 -13.19 -2.38 -7.29
C GLU A 209 -12.96 -2.20 -5.77
N LYS A 210 -11.99 -1.37 -5.38
CA LYS A 210 -11.76 -1.04 -3.97
C LYS A 210 -12.94 -0.29 -3.36
N ALA A 211 -13.58 0.61 -4.10
CA ALA A 211 -14.80 1.27 -3.63
C ALA A 211 -15.95 0.27 -3.41
N ALA A 212 -16.10 -0.72 -4.28
CA ALA A 212 -17.11 -1.77 -4.13
C ALA A 212 -16.88 -2.61 -2.86
N GLU A 213 -15.62 -2.95 -2.56
CA GLU A 213 -15.22 -3.61 -1.33
C GLU A 213 -15.59 -2.76 -0.10
N LEU A 214 -15.19 -1.47 -0.08
CA LEU A 214 -15.48 -0.56 1.02
C LEU A 214 -16.98 -0.28 1.22
N LEU A 215 -17.76 -0.26 0.14
CA LEU A 215 -19.21 -0.14 0.22
C LEU A 215 -19.86 -1.34 0.93
N ARG A 216 -19.31 -2.53 0.77
CA ARG A 216 -19.81 -3.76 1.40
C ARG A 216 -19.28 -3.94 2.82
N SER A 217 -18.01 -3.63 3.06
CA SER A 217 -17.32 -3.91 4.34
C SER A 217 -17.50 -2.79 5.38
N THR A 218 -17.92 -1.57 4.97
CA THR A 218 -17.97 -0.42 5.86
C THR A 218 -19.30 0.34 5.79
N ARG A 219 -19.59 1.15 6.84
CA ARG A 219 -20.71 2.09 6.84
C ARG A 219 -20.32 3.51 6.42
N LEU A 220 -19.12 3.69 5.86
CA LEU A 220 -18.64 5.00 5.42
C LEU A 220 -19.60 5.65 4.41
N PRO A 221 -19.85 6.97 4.50
CA PRO A 221 -20.60 7.68 3.48
C PRO A 221 -19.99 7.50 2.08
N VAL A 222 -20.84 7.38 1.06
CA VAL A 222 -20.39 7.21 -0.35
C VAL A 222 -19.39 8.28 -0.77
N ALA A 223 -19.62 9.54 -0.37
CA ALA A 223 -18.70 10.63 -0.66
C ALA A 223 -17.31 10.43 -0.01
N ARG A 224 -17.26 9.81 1.16
CA ARG A 224 -16.00 9.52 1.84
C ARG A 224 -15.25 8.39 1.14
N ILE A 225 -15.95 7.34 0.73
CA ILE A 225 -15.39 6.25 -0.07
C ILE A 225 -14.84 6.78 -1.40
N ALA A 226 -15.60 7.63 -2.11
CA ALA A 226 -15.13 8.24 -3.36
C ALA A 226 -13.80 8.97 -3.20
N ARG A 227 -13.67 9.82 -2.17
CA ARG A 227 -12.42 10.53 -1.86
C ARG A 227 -11.28 9.58 -1.52
N ARG A 228 -11.57 8.55 -0.74
CA ARG A 228 -10.60 7.56 -0.29
C ARG A 228 -10.00 6.76 -1.44
N VAL A 229 -10.77 6.45 -2.47
CA VAL A 229 -10.26 5.77 -3.67
C VAL A 229 -9.76 6.75 -4.74
N GLY A 230 -9.53 8.02 -4.38
CA GLY A 230 -8.88 9.01 -5.24
C GLY A 230 -9.79 9.78 -6.19
N TYR A 231 -11.11 9.80 -5.95
CA TYR A 231 -12.03 10.66 -6.67
C TYR A 231 -12.24 11.99 -5.92
N ARG A 232 -11.96 13.11 -6.59
CA ARG A 232 -12.26 14.46 -6.08
C ARG A 232 -13.72 14.84 -6.30
N ASP A 233 -14.32 14.32 -7.36
CA ASP A 233 -15.72 14.57 -7.75
C ASP A 233 -16.57 13.32 -7.51
N VAL A 234 -17.52 13.44 -6.58
CA VAL A 234 -18.42 12.36 -6.15
C VAL A 234 -19.44 12.01 -7.26
N SER A 235 -19.87 12.99 -8.06
CA SER A 235 -20.79 12.76 -9.16
C SER A 235 -20.14 11.91 -10.25
N ARG A 236 -18.91 12.27 -10.61
CA ARG A 236 -18.09 11.51 -11.56
C ARG A 236 -17.79 10.09 -11.04
N PHE A 237 -17.50 9.94 -9.76
CA PHE A 237 -17.38 8.63 -9.11
C PHE A 237 -18.67 7.80 -9.32
N GLY A 238 -19.82 8.35 -8.97
CA GLY A 238 -21.11 7.66 -9.10
C GLY A 238 -21.40 7.21 -10.54
N GLN A 239 -21.11 8.05 -11.53
CA GLN A 239 -21.25 7.70 -12.95
C GLN A 239 -20.32 6.55 -13.36
N HIS A 240 -19.06 6.62 -13.00
CA HIS A 240 -18.08 5.57 -13.31
C HIS A 240 -18.43 4.26 -12.61
N PHE A 241 -18.83 4.33 -11.35
CA PHE A 241 -19.23 3.17 -10.54
C PHE A 241 -20.45 2.49 -11.16
N LYS A 242 -21.51 3.26 -11.48
CA LYS A 242 -22.73 2.73 -12.13
C LYS A 242 -22.42 2.09 -13.49
N ARG A 243 -21.48 2.66 -14.25
CA ARG A 243 -21.08 2.09 -15.54
C ARG A 243 -20.40 0.73 -15.39
N LEU A 244 -19.53 0.55 -14.36
CA LEU A 244 -18.81 -0.71 -14.13
C LEU A 244 -19.70 -1.77 -13.48
N PHE A 245 -20.41 -1.41 -12.40
CA PHE A 245 -21.17 -2.35 -11.57
C PHE A 245 -22.67 -2.41 -11.86
N ARG A 246 -23.14 -1.66 -12.87
CA ARG A 246 -24.56 -1.59 -13.27
C ARG A 246 -25.53 -1.13 -12.17
N ALA A 247 -25.02 -0.65 -11.04
CA ALA A 247 -25.77 -0.16 -9.91
C ALA A 247 -25.16 1.14 -9.36
N ALA A 248 -25.96 2.03 -8.80
CA ALA A 248 -25.44 3.18 -8.08
C ALA A 248 -24.74 2.72 -6.78
N PRO A 249 -23.71 3.45 -6.27
CA PRO A 249 -22.98 3.06 -5.07
C PRO A 249 -23.88 2.77 -3.86
N SER A 250 -24.91 3.57 -3.63
CA SER A 250 -25.87 3.36 -2.53
C SER A 250 -26.72 2.10 -2.70
N ALA A 251 -27.18 1.82 -3.90
CA ALA A 251 -27.93 0.60 -4.22
C ALA A 251 -27.05 -0.63 -4.12
N TYR A 252 -25.79 -0.54 -4.58
CA TYR A 252 -24.80 -1.62 -4.50
C TYR A 252 -24.50 -2.04 -3.06
N ARG A 253 -24.47 -1.09 -2.12
CA ARG A 253 -24.30 -1.35 -0.67
C ARG A 253 -25.46 -2.16 -0.08
N GLN A 254 -26.68 -1.96 -0.58
CA GLN A 254 -27.88 -2.58 -0.06
C GLN A 254 -28.18 -3.95 -0.70
N SER A 255 -27.49 -4.30 -1.77
CA SER A 255 -27.71 -5.59 -2.46
C SER A 255 -27.24 -6.75 -1.58
N PRO A 256 -28.05 -7.79 -1.38
CA PRO A 256 -27.62 -9.03 -0.71
C PRO A 256 -26.44 -9.66 -1.45
N TRP A 257 -25.60 -10.38 -0.73
CA TRP A 257 -24.52 -11.18 -1.31
C TRP A 257 -25.10 -12.21 -2.29
N GLN A 258 -24.77 -12.08 -3.58
CA GLN A 258 -24.91 -13.17 -4.54
C GLN A 258 -23.63 -13.99 -4.56
#